data_dbf58962a4f52d62ab304ed1d4e7eb19
#
_entry.id   dbf58962a4f52d62ab304ed1d4e7eb19
#
_cell.length_a   1.000
_cell.length_b   1.000
_cell.length_c   1.000
_cell.angle_alpha   90.00
_cell.angle_beta   90.00
_cell.angle_gamma   90.00
#
_symmetry.space_group_name_H-M   'P 1'
#
loop_
_entity.id
_entity.type
_entity.pdbx_description
1 polymer ?
#
loop_
_entity_poly.entity_id
_entity_poly.type
_entity_poly.pdbx_seq_one_letter_code
_entity_poly.pdbx_strand_id
1 'polypeptide(L)'
;MIRLEADQIPQWNQLLLQFPDAHILQTSQWAEAKKQNGWRPMYFQEGSDPQAPEGLALILRRQVSLAGVKFSVLYAPKGPVLNWDDQYSVSRMLDGLQDICRKEKAIFIKIDPDVLLGTGIPGTEDEVPAPQGLVLQDELKRRGWQYSQDQIQFRNTVLLDLRKSEDDLLAAMKQKTRYNIRLAARKGVQVRQGKVAELPILYKMYAETAVRDGFVIRHPDYYLNTWRRFIEADMAKILIAEVETQPVAALILFHFNGTARYMFGMSTENARELMPNHLLQWEAMRLAKRLGCHTYDMWGAPEVFDESDSMWGVFRFKQGFNGTITRTLGAWDYTTRPALYRRYTETLPKLLNLLRQRGLKANKRSLND
;
A
#
# COMPACT_ATOMS: atom_id res chain seq x y z
N MET A 1 20.56 9.93 12.58
CA MET A 1 19.17 10.43 12.33
C MET A 1 18.72 11.37 13.44
N ILE A 2 18.08 12.48 13.09
CA ILE A 2 17.55 13.50 14.00
C ILE A 2 16.02 13.31 14.05
N ARG A 3 15.45 13.30 15.25
CA ARG A 3 14.00 13.26 15.42
C ARG A 3 13.47 14.67 15.28
N LEU A 4 12.40 14.82 14.47
CA LEU A 4 11.75 16.13 14.31
C LEU A 4 10.82 16.43 15.49
N GLU A 5 10.84 17.67 15.94
CA GLU A 5 9.95 18.18 16.96
C GLU A 5 8.60 18.63 16.37
N ALA A 6 7.61 18.89 17.23
CA ALA A 6 6.23 19.14 16.81
C ALA A 6 6.05 20.33 15.86
N ASP A 7 6.85 21.35 15.99
CA ASP A 7 6.86 22.57 15.15
C ASP A 7 7.41 22.33 13.74
N GLN A 8 8.21 21.28 13.55
CA GLN A 8 8.81 20.90 12.28
C GLN A 8 7.89 19.97 11.45
N ILE A 9 6.94 19.27 12.09
CA ILE A 9 6.05 18.30 11.43
C ILE A 9 5.17 18.93 10.33
N PRO A 10 4.68 20.18 10.42
CA PRO A 10 3.88 20.79 9.35
C PRO A 10 4.58 20.84 8.00
N GLN A 11 5.91 20.92 7.95
CA GLN A 11 6.71 20.95 6.73
C GLN A 11 7.02 19.53 6.17
N TRP A 12 6.68 18.48 6.89
CA TRP A 12 7.04 17.10 6.57
C TRP A 12 6.72 16.68 5.13
N ASN A 13 5.50 16.95 4.66
CA ASN A 13 5.12 16.58 3.31
C ASN A 13 5.89 17.37 2.23
N GLN A 14 6.29 18.61 2.50
CA GLN A 14 7.12 19.38 1.58
C GLN A 14 8.54 18.81 1.50
N LEU A 15 9.10 18.37 2.62
CA LEU A 15 10.39 17.68 2.63
C LEU A 15 10.33 16.36 1.85
N LEU A 16 9.22 15.59 1.98
CA LEU A 16 9.02 14.39 1.19
C LEU A 16 9.02 14.65 -0.32
N LEU A 17 8.48 15.78 -0.78
CA LEU A 17 8.43 16.12 -2.21
C LEU A 17 9.81 16.36 -2.84
N GLN A 18 10.87 16.49 -2.04
CA GLN A 18 12.24 16.57 -2.53
C GLN A 18 12.79 15.22 -3.02
N PHE A 19 12.10 14.12 -2.69
CA PHE A 19 12.49 12.76 -3.08
C PHE A 19 11.53 12.23 -4.13
N PRO A 20 11.99 11.91 -5.35
CA PRO A 20 11.11 11.48 -6.46
C PRO A 20 10.22 10.30 -6.12
N ASP A 21 10.73 9.35 -5.34
CA ASP A 21 10.06 8.09 -5.00
C ASP A 21 9.32 8.13 -3.66
N ALA A 22 9.12 9.33 -3.08
CA ALA A 22 8.41 9.45 -1.81
C ALA A 22 6.98 8.91 -1.90
N HIS A 23 6.68 7.96 -1.01
CA HIS A 23 5.41 7.25 -1.02
C HIS A 23 4.37 7.91 -0.12
N ILE A 24 3.10 7.89 -0.55
CA ILE A 24 1.97 8.46 0.20
C ILE A 24 1.81 7.89 1.63
N LEU A 25 2.27 6.67 1.88
CA LEU A 25 2.26 6.06 3.22
C LEU A 25 3.33 6.63 4.16
N GLN A 26 4.22 7.51 3.67
CA GLN A 26 5.15 8.28 4.48
C GLN A 26 4.62 9.67 4.85
N THR A 27 3.44 10.07 4.38
CA THR A 27 2.87 11.40 4.62
C THR A 27 2.33 11.57 6.04
N SER A 28 2.20 12.83 6.48
CA SER A 28 1.58 13.18 7.76
C SER A 28 0.11 12.74 7.84
N GLN A 29 -0.63 12.73 6.72
CA GLN A 29 -2.00 12.23 6.65
C GLN A 29 -2.09 10.74 7.00
N TRP A 30 -1.13 9.94 6.51
CA TRP A 30 -1.06 8.53 6.88
C TRP A 30 -0.71 8.34 8.36
N ALA A 31 0.25 9.12 8.87
CA ALA A 31 0.62 9.12 10.28
C ALA A 31 -0.59 9.37 11.19
N GLU A 32 -1.39 10.40 10.88
CA GLU A 32 -2.59 10.74 11.63
C GLU A 32 -3.69 9.66 11.51
N ALA A 33 -3.87 9.05 10.32
CA ALA A 33 -4.78 7.92 10.16
C ALA A 33 -4.35 6.71 11.02
N LYS A 34 -3.05 6.46 11.14
CA LYS A 34 -2.50 5.38 11.98
C LYS A 34 -2.56 5.69 13.47
N LYS A 35 -2.41 6.95 13.86
CA LYS A 35 -2.53 7.40 15.25
C LYS A 35 -3.89 7.06 15.85
N GLN A 36 -4.98 7.24 15.10
CA GLN A 36 -6.32 6.84 15.51
C GLN A 36 -6.47 5.32 15.72
N ASN A 37 -5.53 4.53 15.21
CA ASN A 37 -5.52 3.07 15.31
C ASN A 37 -4.45 2.53 16.26
N GLY A 38 -4.04 3.34 17.24
CA GLY A 38 -3.14 2.93 18.31
C GLY A 38 -1.65 2.92 17.93
N TRP A 39 -1.28 3.57 16.82
CA TRP A 39 0.11 3.83 16.48
C TRP A 39 0.53 5.23 16.91
N ARG A 40 1.77 5.37 17.34
CA ARG A 40 2.40 6.66 17.63
C ARG A 40 3.40 6.98 16.52
N PRO A 41 3.15 8.00 15.68
CA PRO A 41 4.09 8.39 14.65
C PRO A 41 5.30 9.08 15.25
N MET A 42 6.45 8.84 14.64
CA MET A 42 7.73 9.48 14.91
C MET A 42 8.36 9.85 13.58
N TYR A 43 8.83 11.07 13.46
CA TYR A 43 9.39 11.63 12.23
C TYR A 43 10.88 11.82 12.41
N PHE A 44 11.66 11.32 11.46
CA PHE A 44 13.10 11.40 11.49
C PHE A 44 13.65 11.88 10.16
N GLN A 45 14.70 12.69 10.23
CA GLN A 45 15.51 13.04 9.07
C GLN A 45 16.94 12.58 9.22
N GLU A 46 17.58 12.28 8.12
CA GLU A 46 19.02 12.14 7.96
C GLU A 46 19.57 13.39 7.29
N GLY A 47 20.78 13.79 7.66
CA GLY A 47 21.38 15.05 7.27
C GLY A 47 21.27 16.12 8.36
N SER A 48 22.15 17.10 8.32
CA SER A 48 22.24 18.19 9.31
C SER A 48 21.40 19.41 8.93
N ASP A 49 21.05 19.56 7.65
CA ASP A 49 20.23 20.66 7.16
C ASP A 49 18.74 20.32 7.29
N PRO A 50 17.97 21.06 8.10
CA PRO A 50 16.54 20.83 8.24
C PRO A 50 15.73 21.05 6.95
N GLN A 51 16.24 21.82 5.99
CA GLN A 51 15.56 22.16 4.75
C GLN A 51 16.00 21.30 3.56
N ALA A 52 17.15 20.60 3.67
CA ALA A 52 17.71 19.72 2.65
C ALA A 52 18.11 18.38 3.28
N PRO A 53 17.14 17.55 3.69
CA PRO A 53 17.43 16.25 4.27
C PRO A 53 18.03 15.28 3.24
N GLU A 54 18.98 14.46 3.67
CA GLU A 54 19.56 13.37 2.88
C GLU A 54 18.65 12.13 2.87
N GLY A 55 17.72 12.06 3.83
CA GLY A 55 16.70 11.01 3.91
C GLY A 55 15.66 11.29 4.99
N LEU A 56 14.51 10.68 4.85
CA LEU A 56 13.35 10.84 5.74
C LEU A 56 12.78 9.49 6.13
N ALA A 57 12.28 9.37 7.37
CA ALA A 57 11.58 8.19 7.83
C ALA A 57 10.42 8.55 8.77
N LEU A 58 9.18 8.31 8.32
CA LEU A 58 8.04 8.19 9.21
C LEU A 58 8.03 6.79 9.81
N ILE A 59 8.26 6.70 11.11
CA ILE A 59 8.25 5.43 11.86
C ILE A 59 7.01 5.41 12.75
N LEU A 60 6.18 4.40 12.57
CA LEU A 60 5.02 4.12 13.39
C LEU A 60 5.43 3.20 14.54
N ARG A 61 5.25 3.66 15.79
CA ARG A 61 5.51 2.87 16.99
C ARG A 61 4.20 2.37 17.57
N ARG A 62 4.11 1.08 17.82
CA ARG A 62 2.99 0.46 18.55
C ARG A 62 3.47 -0.24 19.80
N GLN A 63 2.80 0.01 20.92
CA GLN A 63 3.05 -0.71 22.15
C GLN A 63 2.32 -2.06 22.10
N VAL A 64 3.02 -3.12 22.47
CA VAL A 64 2.50 -4.48 22.55
C VAL A 64 2.81 -5.03 23.94
N SER A 65 1.94 -5.88 24.48
CA SER A 65 2.17 -6.56 25.76
C SER A 65 2.39 -8.05 25.51
N LEU A 66 3.46 -8.61 26.06
CA LEU A 66 3.77 -10.02 25.96
C LEU A 66 4.08 -10.54 27.38
N ALA A 67 3.26 -11.47 27.88
CA ALA A 67 3.33 -12.00 29.24
C ALA A 67 3.40 -10.89 30.31
N GLY A 68 2.58 -9.83 30.20
CA GLY A 68 2.54 -8.70 31.13
C GLY A 68 3.64 -7.66 30.96
N VAL A 69 4.67 -7.93 30.15
CA VAL A 69 5.76 -6.99 29.87
C VAL A 69 5.43 -6.17 28.63
N LYS A 70 5.61 -4.85 28.70
CA LYS A 70 5.37 -3.92 27.60
C LYS A 70 6.61 -3.80 26.72
N PHE A 71 6.41 -4.01 25.44
CA PHE A 71 7.40 -3.81 24.38
C PHE A 71 6.85 -2.87 23.32
N SER A 72 7.67 -2.51 22.34
CA SER A 72 7.22 -1.83 21.16
C SER A 72 7.59 -2.58 19.89
N VAL A 73 6.82 -2.37 18.82
CA VAL A 73 7.17 -2.71 17.45
C VAL A 73 7.20 -1.43 16.64
N LEU A 74 8.11 -1.35 15.69
CA LEU A 74 8.34 -0.19 14.83
C LEU A 74 8.10 -0.57 13.39
N TYR A 75 7.50 0.35 12.62
CA TYR A 75 7.23 0.12 11.20
C TYR A 75 7.35 1.42 10.41
N ALA A 76 8.17 1.42 9.37
CA ALA A 76 8.27 2.51 8.39
C ALA A 76 7.58 2.08 7.07
N PRO A 77 6.27 2.38 6.90
CA PRO A 77 5.49 1.91 5.74
C PRO A 77 5.99 2.55 4.44
N LYS A 78 6.39 1.72 3.47
CA LYS A 78 6.98 2.18 2.20
C LYS A 78 8.11 3.21 2.40
N GLY A 79 8.89 2.96 3.43
CA GLY A 79 10.02 3.79 3.83
C GLY A 79 11.18 2.95 4.38
N PRO A 80 12.29 3.63 4.68
CA PRO A 80 12.56 5.07 4.62
C PRO A 80 12.63 5.61 3.19
N VAL A 81 12.68 6.94 3.06
CA VAL A 81 12.78 7.66 1.79
C VAL A 81 14.16 8.33 1.71
N LEU A 82 14.95 7.99 0.71
CA LEU A 82 16.29 8.53 0.46
C LEU A 82 16.72 8.21 -0.98
N ASN A 83 17.87 8.75 -1.41
CA ASN A 83 18.51 8.29 -2.63
C ASN A 83 19.18 6.94 -2.37
N TRP A 84 18.57 5.86 -2.88
CA TRP A 84 19.06 4.49 -2.70
C TRP A 84 20.31 4.16 -3.52
N ASP A 85 20.75 5.03 -4.45
CA ASP A 85 22.02 4.88 -5.18
C ASP A 85 23.20 5.42 -4.38
N ASP A 86 22.95 6.26 -3.38
CA ASP A 86 23.98 6.78 -2.49
C ASP A 86 24.26 5.81 -1.32
N GLN A 87 25.28 4.98 -1.48
CA GLN A 87 25.69 3.99 -0.49
C GLN A 87 25.99 4.59 0.90
N TYR A 88 26.49 5.83 0.94
CA TYR A 88 26.80 6.50 2.20
C TYR A 88 25.50 6.87 2.96
N SER A 89 24.54 7.50 2.28
CA SER A 89 23.23 7.82 2.85
C SER A 89 22.45 6.56 3.24
N VAL A 90 22.52 5.49 2.43
CA VAL A 90 21.94 4.18 2.76
C VAL A 90 22.52 3.64 4.06
N SER A 91 23.87 3.65 4.20
CA SER A 91 24.54 3.15 5.39
C SER A 91 24.09 3.92 6.64
N ARG A 92 24.12 5.25 6.61
CA ARG A 92 23.72 6.11 7.72
C ARG A 92 22.25 5.94 8.12
N MET A 93 21.36 5.84 7.12
CA MET A 93 19.93 5.59 7.35
C MET A 93 19.71 4.26 8.06
N LEU A 94 20.34 3.17 7.58
CA LEU A 94 20.19 1.85 8.19
C LEU A 94 20.80 1.80 9.61
N ASP A 95 21.94 2.45 9.85
CA ASP A 95 22.52 2.60 11.20
C ASP A 95 21.56 3.34 12.13
N GLY A 96 20.98 4.45 11.66
CA GLY A 96 20.01 5.22 12.42
C GLY A 96 18.75 4.44 12.77
N LEU A 97 18.21 3.66 11.83
CA LEU A 97 17.05 2.79 12.07
C LEU A 97 17.35 1.70 13.10
N GLN A 98 18.53 1.09 13.02
CA GLN A 98 18.99 0.11 14.01
C GLN A 98 19.12 0.73 15.40
N ASP A 99 19.66 1.95 15.49
CA ASP A 99 19.80 2.69 16.75
C ASP A 99 18.44 3.06 17.35
N ILE A 100 17.47 3.48 16.52
CA ILE A 100 16.11 3.74 16.98
C ILE A 100 15.49 2.45 17.53
N CYS A 101 15.67 1.31 16.85
CA CYS A 101 15.20 0.02 17.33
C CYS A 101 15.74 -0.29 18.76
N ARG A 102 17.04 -0.02 19.00
CA ARG A 102 17.69 -0.22 20.32
C ARG A 102 17.14 0.77 21.36
N LYS A 103 17.11 2.08 21.05
CA LYS A 103 16.67 3.16 21.96
C LYS A 103 15.22 2.99 22.39
N GLU A 104 14.32 2.63 21.45
CA GLU A 104 12.91 2.39 21.74
C GLU A 104 12.64 1.01 22.39
N LYS A 105 13.71 0.24 22.65
CA LYS A 105 13.62 -1.13 23.18
C LYS A 105 12.63 -1.99 22.42
N ALA A 106 12.58 -1.81 21.12
CA ALA A 106 11.63 -2.49 20.24
C ALA A 106 11.94 -3.99 20.12
N ILE A 107 10.91 -4.79 19.87
CA ILE A 107 11.08 -6.20 19.47
C ILE A 107 11.78 -6.24 18.12
N PHE A 108 11.32 -5.40 17.19
CA PHE A 108 11.92 -5.22 15.86
C PHE A 108 11.51 -3.88 15.27
N ILE A 109 12.22 -3.47 14.25
CA ILE A 109 11.81 -2.45 13.29
C ILE A 109 11.64 -3.09 11.91
N LYS A 110 10.49 -2.80 11.27
CA LYS A 110 10.17 -3.23 9.91
C LYS A 110 10.27 -2.05 8.97
N ILE A 111 10.88 -2.29 7.79
CA ILE A 111 10.88 -1.38 6.63
C ILE A 111 10.33 -2.12 5.42
N ASP A 112 9.74 -1.42 4.47
CA ASP A 112 9.31 -1.98 3.17
C ASP A 112 9.42 -0.94 2.03
N PRO A 113 10.63 -0.39 1.78
CA PRO A 113 10.83 0.65 0.78
C PRO A 113 10.49 0.17 -0.62
N ASP A 114 10.04 1.09 -1.47
CA ASP A 114 9.71 0.81 -2.88
C ASP A 114 10.97 0.70 -3.77
N VAL A 115 12.04 0.11 -3.26
CA VAL A 115 13.24 -0.14 -4.06
C VAL A 115 12.99 -1.27 -5.05
N LEU A 116 13.23 -0.97 -6.32
CA LEU A 116 12.99 -1.89 -7.42
C LEU A 116 13.91 -3.11 -7.34
N LEU A 117 13.33 -4.30 -7.31
CA LEU A 117 14.04 -5.58 -7.40
C LEU A 117 14.03 -6.12 -8.84
N GLY A 118 13.07 -5.71 -9.63
CA GLY A 118 12.96 -6.06 -11.05
C GLY A 118 11.59 -5.77 -11.62
N THR A 119 11.47 -5.93 -12.94
CA THR A 119 10.19 -5.86 -13.66
C THR A 119 9.88 -7.20 -14.34
N GLY A 120 8.66 -7.35 -14.84
CA GLY A 120 8.21 -8.60 -15.46
C GLY A 120 7.91 -9.72 -14.46
N ILE A 121 7.46 -10.85 -14.98
CA ILE A 121 7.17 -12.05 -14.20
C ILE A 121 8.47 -12.86 -14.03
N PRO A 122 8.84 -13.29 -12.82
CA PRO A 122 10.04 -14.09 -12.60
C PRO A 122 10.06 -15.37 -13.45
N GLY A 123 11.22 -15.63 -14.09
CA GLY A 123 11.41 -16.81 -14.92
C GLY A 123 10.82 -16.73 -16.33
N THR A 124 10.27 -15.59 -16.74
CA THR A 124 9.80 -15.34 -18.13
C THR A 124 10.78 -14.49 -18.91
N GLU A 125 10.60 -14.42 -20.25
CA GLU A 125 11.40 -13.57 -21.13
C GLU A 125 11.26 -12.06 -20.80
N ASP A 126 10.16 -11.67 -20.14
CA ASP A 126 9.89 -10.28 -19.73
C ASP A 126 10.60 -9.89 -18.43
N GLU A 127 11.28 -10.82 -17.78
CA GLU A 127 11.96 -10.54 -16.53
C GLU A 127 13.21 -9.68 -16.73
N VAL A 128 13.21 -8.52 -16.07
CA VAL A 128 14.38 -7.62 -16.02
C VAL A 128 14.74 -7.37 -14.56
N PRO A 129 15.85 -7.94 -14.05
CA PRO A 129 16.34 -7.66 -12.70
C PRO A 129 16.81 -6.21 -12.56
N ALA A 130 16.66 -5.65 -11.35
CA ALA A 130 17.18 -4.32 -11.01
C ALA A 130 18.39 -4.47 -10.06
N PRO A 131 19.61 -4.14 -10.51
CA PRO A 131 20.84 -4.33 -9.71
C PRO A 131 20.79 -3.62 -8.36
N GLN A 132 20.21 -2.43 -8.29
CA GLN A 132 20.07 -1.65 -7.05
C GLN A 132 19.37 -2.44 -5.93
N GLY A 133 18.25 -3.08 -6.25
CA GLY A 133 17.50 -3.87 -5.24
C GLY A 133 18.29 -5.09 -4.77
N LEU A 134 19.06 -5.72 -5.65
CA LEU A 134 19.90 -6.87 -5.28
C LEU A 134 21.05 -6.43 -4.35
N VAL A 135 21.72 -5.32 -4.66
CA VAL A 135 22.78 -4.75 -3.81
C VAL A 135 22.22 -4.39 -2.42
N LEU A 136 21.07 -3.74 -2.37
CA LEU A 136 20.42 -3.40 -1.08
C LEU A 136 20.00 -4.65 -0.32
N GLN A 137 19.51 -5.68 -0.99
CA GLN A 137 19.14 -6.95 -0.35
C GLN A 137 20.35 -7.58 0.35
N ASP A 138 21.51 -7.58 -0.29
CA ASP A 138 22.73 -8.14 0.29
C ASP A 138 23.26 -7.27 1.43
N GLU A 139 23.18 -5.95 1.32
CA GLU A 139 23.52 -5.03 2.40
C GLU A 139 22.65 -5.23 3.64
N LEU A 140 21.34 -5.38 3.45
CA LEU A 140 20.40 -5.68 4.54
C LEU A 140 20.76 -7.00 5.24
N LYS A 141 21.01 -8.08 4.48
CA LYS A 141 21.45 -9.37 5.04
C LYS A 141 22.74 -9.23 5.82
N ARG A 142 23.74 -8.54 5.26
CA ARG A 142 25.04 -8.30 5.89
C ARG A 142 24.92 -7.56 7.23
N ARG A 143 23.93 -6.66 7.34
CA ARG A 143 23.62 -5.90 8.57
C ARG A 143 22.71 -6.64 9.56
N GLY A 144 22.34 -7.89 9.27
CA GLY A 144 21.50 -8.72 10.14
C GLY A 144 20.01 -8.43 10.03
N TRP A 145 19.57 -7.73 8.97
CA TRP A 145 18.15 -7.65 8.64
C TRP A 145 17.69 -8.99 8.06
N GLN A 146 16.43 -9.33 8.30
CA GLN A 146 15.81 -10.58 7.85
C GLN A 146 14.62 -10.23 6.95
N TYR A 147 14.49 -10.95 5.84
CA TYR A 147 13.29 -10.84 5.01
C TYR A 147 12.05 -11.20 5.85
N SER A 148 11.07 -10.31 5.89
CA SER A 148 9.89 -10.51 6.72
C SER A 148 8.93 -11.51 6.08
N GLN A 149 8.45 -12.48 6.88
CA GLN A 149 7.38 -13.38 6.45
C GLN A 149 6.01 -12.66 6.40
N ASP A 150 5.87 -11.54 7.12
CA ASP A 150 4.66 -10.72 7.17
C ASP A 150 4.86 -9.48 6.31
N GLN A 151 4.46 -9.57 5.03
CA GLN A 151 4.48 -8.50 4.05
C GLN A 151 3.22 -7.63 4.25
N ILE A 152 3.35 -6.49 4.94
CA ILE A 152 2.22 -5.63 5.28
C ILE A 152 1.67 -4.90 4.05
N GLN A 153 2.55 -4.45 3.16
CA GLN A 153 2.20 -3.85 1.87
C GLN A 153 2.52 -4.83 0.74
N PHE A 154 1.79 -4.70 -0.35
CA PHE A 154 2.14 -5.44 -1.56
C PHE A 154 3.54 -5.02 -2.03
N ARG A 155 4.39 -6.00 -2.30
CA ARG A 155 5.71 -5.76 -2.90
C ARG A 155 5.66 -5.75 -4.42
N ASN A 156 4.65 -6.38 -5.00
CA ASN A 156 4.45 -6.42 -6.44
C ASN A 156 3.24 -5.56 -6.81
N THR A 157 3.35 -4.86 -7.93
CA THR A 157 2.28 -4.03 -8.48
C THR A 157 2.33 -3.98 -10.01
N VAL A 158 1.36 -3.29 -10.61
CA VAL A 158 1.31 -3.00 -12.05
C VAL A 158 1.32 -1.49 -12.22
N LEU A 159 2.35 -0.94 -12.86
CA LEU A 159 2.51 0.49 -13.10
C LEU A 159 2.22 0.86 -14.56
N LEU A 160 1.49 1.96 -14.77
CA LEU A 160 1.27 2.54 -16.08
C LEU A 160 1.93 3.92 -16.16
N ASP A 161 2.63 4.18 -17.27
CA ASP A 161 3.22 5.48 -17.59
C ASP A 161 2.16 6.40 -18.20
N LEU A 162 1.68 7.36 -17.41
CA LEU A 162 0.66 8.32 -17.82
C LEU A 162 1.19 9.49 -18.66
N ARG A 163 2.48 9.59 -18.94
CA ARG A 163 3.06 10.62 -19.84
C ARG A 163 2.62 10.41 -21.28
N LYS A 164 2.26 9.18 -21.65
CA LYS A 164 1.70 8.82 -22.96
C LYS A 164 0.37 9.54 -23.19
N SER A 165 -0.02 9.73 -24.47
CA SER A 165 -1.35 10.25 -24.81
C SER A 165 -2.48 9.30 -24.37
N GLU A 166 -3.71 9.80 -24.25
CA GLU A 166 -4.86 8.95 -23.94
C GLU A 166 -5.07 7.87 -25.02
N ASP A 167 -4.87 8.22 -26.27
CA ASP A 167 -4.99 7.29 -27.41
C ASP A 167 -3.92 6.20 -27.35
N ASP A 168 -2.67 6.54 -27.03
CA ASP A 168 -1.59 5.56 -26.86
C ASP A 168 -1.83 4.64 -25.67
N LEU A 169 -2.34 5.18 -24.55
CA LEU A 169 -2.71 4.38 -23.38
C LEU A 169 -3.81 3.37 -23.74
N LEU A 170 -4.85 3.82 -24.44
CA LEU A 170 -5.92 2.91 -24.89
C LEU A 170 -5.40 1.89 -25.92
N ALA A 171 -4.61 2.32 -26.89
CA ALA A 171 -4.05 1.43 -27.91
C ALA A 171 -3.18 0.32 -27.32
N ALA A 172 -2.42 0.64 -26.28
CA ALA A 172 -1.57 -0.31 -25.57
C ALA A 172 -2.35 -1.38 -24.78
N MET A 173 -3.59 -1.11 -24.35
CA MET A 173 -4.38 -2.07 -23.58
C MET A 173 -4.74 -3.31 -24.42
N LYS A 174 -4.97 -4.45 -23.76
CA LYS A 174 -5.46 -5.67 -24.42
C LYS A 174 -6.81 -5.40 -25.10
N GLN A 175 -7.05 -6.02 -26.26
CA GLN A 175 -8.25 -5.82 -27.06
C GLN A 175 -9.55 -5.96 -26.23
N LYS A 176 -9.63 -6.96 -25.37
CA LYS A 176 -10.79 -7.20 -24.49
C LYS A 176 -11.02 -6.04 -23.52
N THR A 177 -9.95 -5.44 -22.97
CA THR A 177 -10.06 -4.30 -22.05
C THR A 177 -10.60 -3.07 -22.77
N ARG A 178 -10.07 -2.74 -23.96
CA ARG A 178 -10.61 -1.65 -24.80
C ARG A 178 -12.08 -1.87 -25.16
N TYR A 179 -12.43 -3.10 -25.52
CA TYR A 179 -13.81 -3.47 -25.82
C TYR A 179 -14.71 -3.24 -24.59
N ASN A 180 -14.30 -3.70 -23.40
CA ASN A 180 -15.08 -3.57 -22.17
C ASN A 180 -15.26 -2.11 -21.74
N ILE A 181 -14.24 -1.26 -21.89
CA ILE A 181 -14.35 0.19 -21.64
C ILE A 181 -15.43 0.81 -22.54
N ARG A 182 -15.38 0.52 -23.84
CA ARG A 182 -16.36 1.01 -24.81
C ARG A 182 -17.76 0.42 -24.59
N LEU A 183 -17.82 -0.84 -24.20
CA LEU A 183 -19.08 -1.53 -23.87
C LEU A 183 -19.77 -0.85 -22.70
N ALA A 184 -19.04 -0.59 -21.60
CA ALA A 184 -19.58 0.06 -20.42
C ALA A 184 -20.21 1.43 -20.77
N ALA A 185 -19.47 2.27 -21.50
CA ALA A 185 -19.99 3.58 -21.94
C ALA A 185 -21.26 3.44 -22.80
N ARG A 186 -21.27 2.52 -23.79
CA ARG A 186 -22.43 2.30 -24.65
C ARG A 186 -23.64 1.74 -23.93
N LYS A 187 -23.41 1.01 -22.83
CA LYS A 187 -24.48 0.42 -21.97
C LYS A 187 -24.97 1.38 -20.89
N GLY A 188 -24.57 2.66 -20.95
CA GLY A 188 -25.08 3.71 -20.07
C GLY A 188 -24.35 3.80 -18.72
N VAL A 189 -23.19 3.12 -18.55
CA VAL A 189 -22.36 3.35 -17.37
C VAL A 189 -21.77 4.76 -17.46
N GLN A 190 -21.98 5.56 -16.42
CA GLN A 190 -21.40 6.90 -16.27
C GLN A 190 -20.46 6.95 -15.09
N VAL A 191 -19.36 7.68 -15.22
CA VAL A 191 -18.39 7.85 -14.13
C VAL A 191 -18.35 9.32 -13.73
N ARG A 192 -18.57 9.58 -12.44
CA ARG A 192 -18.48 10.92 -11.85
C ARG A 192 -17.55 10.96 -10.64
N GLN A 193 -17.16 12.16 -10.25
CA GLN A 193 -16.54 12.37 -8.96
C GLN A 193 -17.58 12.29 -7.83
N GLY A 194 -17.20 11.59 -6.76
CA GLY A 194 -18.01 11.48 -5.55
C GLY A 194 -17.72 12.60 -4.53
N LYS A 195 -18.54 12.66 -3.49
CA LYS A 195 -18.44 13.60 -2.37
C LYS A 195 -18.17 12.86 -1.06
N VAL A 196 -17.59 13.55 -0.08
CA VAL A 196 -17.32 12.99 1.28
C VAL A 196 -18.57 12.40 1.93
N ALA A 197 -19.76 13.00 1.69
CA ALA A 197 -21.02 12.52 2.20
C ALA A 197 -21.41 11.10 1.71
N GLU A 198 -20.82 10.65 0.60
CA GLU A 198 -21.11 9.33 -0.01
C GLU A 198 -20.21 8.21 0.55
N LEU A 199 -19.21 8.53 1.38
CA LEU A 199 -18.30 7.54 1.98
C LEU A 199 -19.04 6.36 2.66
N PRO A 200 -20.15 6.53 3.39
CA PRO A 200 -20.87 5.40 3.98
C PRO A 200 -21.38 4.40 2.94
N ILE A 201 -21.89 4.87 1.79
CA ILE A 201 -22.34 4.01 0.68
C ILE A 201 -21.15 3.25 0.09
N LEU A 202 -20.02 3.95 -0.09
CA LEU A 202 -18.79 3.33 -0.61
C LEU A 202 -18.24 2.26 0.33
N TYR A 203 -18.29 2.51 1.64
CA TYR A 203 -17.88 1.49 2.62
C TYR A 203 -18.78 0.25 2.55
N LYS A 204 -20.10 0.42 2.42
CA LYS A 204 -21.02 -0.71 2.26
C LYS A 204 -20.66 -1.54 1.03
N MET A 205 -20.42 -0.89 -0.11
CA MET A 205 -20.00 -1.55 -1.35
C MET A 205 -18.61 -2.24 -1.19
N TYR A 206 -17.71 -1.64 -0.41
CA TYR A 206 -16.42 -2.25 -0.09
C TYR A 206 -16.56 -3.50 0.78
N ALA A 207 -17.50 -3.49 1.73
CA ALA A 207 -17.83 -4.66 2.54
C ALA A 207 -18.45 -5.79 1.69
N GLU A 208 -19.33 -5.49 0.74
CA GLU A 208 -19.87 -6.46 -0.22
C GLU A 208 -18.73 -7.07 -1.07
N THR A 209 -17.82 -6.23 -1.54
CA THR A 209 -16.62 -6.68 -2.28
C THR A 209 -15.76 -7.61 -1.42
N ALA A 210 -15.53 -7.26 -0.14
CA ALA A 210 -14.72 -8.08 0.76
C ALA A 210 -15.32 -9.47 1.02
N VAL A 211 -16.64 -9.54 1.18
CA VAL A 211 -17.36 -10.82 1.35
C VAL A 211 -17.24 -11.68 0.08
N ARG A 212 -17.49 -11.09 -1.08
CA ARG A 212 -17.42 -11.76 -2.37
C ARG A 212 -16.02 -12.29 -2.68
N ASP A 213 -15.00 -11.43 -2.49
CA ASP A 213 -13.61 -11.73 -2.89
C ASP A 213 -12.81 -12.40 -1.75
N GLY A 214 -13.46 -12.66 -0.58
CA GLY A 214 -12.92 -13.49 0.51
C GLY A 214 -11.82 -12.83 1.35
N PHE A 215 -11.73 -11.50 1.41
CA PHE A 215 -10.74 -10.81 2.24
C PHE A 215 -11.36 -10.14 3.47
N VAL A 216 -10.54 -9.98 4.51
CA VAL A 216 -10.98 -9.40 5.79
C VAL A 216 -10.77 -7.90 5.79
N ILE A 217 -11.80 -7.15 6.17
CA ILE A 217 -11.75 -5.71 6.35
C ILE A 217 -11.78 -5.31 7.83
N ARG A 218 -11.34 -4.10 8.12
CA ARG A 218 -11.37 -3.48 9.45
C ARG A 218 -12.74 -2.85 9.72
N HIS A 219 -12.93 -2.35 10.94
CA HIS A 219 -14.10 -1.58 11.32
C HIS A 219 -14.33 -0.37 10.36
N PRO A 220 -15.60 0.01 10.07
CA PRO A 220 -15.92 1.14 9.18
C PRO A 220 -15.13 2.41 9.46
N ASP A 221 -15.01 2.80 10.72
CA ASP A 221 -14.34 4.04 11.13
C ASP A 221 -12.89 4.13 10.63
N TYR A 222 -12.20 2.99 10.51
CA TYR A 222 -10.85 2.97 9.97
C TYR A 222 -10.79 3.50 8.53
N TYR A 223 -11.72 3.03 7.69
CA TYR A 223 -11.76 3.41 6.28
C TYR A 223 -12.34 4.81 6.10
N LEU A 224 -13.49 5.08 6.72
CA LEU A 224 -14.19 6.36 6.60
C LEU A 224 -13.30 7.53 7.05
N ASN A 225 -12.59 7.38 8.17
CA ASN A 225 -11.69 8.41 8.69
C ASN A 225 -10.43 8.54 7.83
N THR A 226 -9.86 7.41 7.35
CA THR A 226 -8.68 7.44 6.46
C THR A 226 -9.03 8.11 5.14
N TRP A 227 -10.09 7.66 4.47
CA TRP A 227 -10.51 8.22 3.18
C TRP A 227 -10.83 9.70 3.28
N ARG A 228 -11.65 10.10 4.27
CA ARG A 228 -12.01 11.50 4.51
C ARG A 228 -10.77 12.37 4.67
N ARG A 229 -9.81 11.97 5.51
CA ARG A 229 -8.58 12.72 5.77
C ARG A 229 -7.79 13.02 4.49
N PHE A 230 -7.62 12.02 3.63
CA PHE A 230 -6.90 12.21 2.38
C PHE A 230 -7.70 13.03 1.35
N ILE A 231 -9.01 12.89 1.33
CA ILE A 231 -9.88 13.68 0.44
C ILE A 231 -9.87 15.16 0.89
N GLU A 232 -10.00 15.44 2.17
CA GLU A 232 -9.94 16.80 2.74
C GLU A 232 -8.58 17.47 2.55
N ALA A 233 -7.51 16.68 2.52
CA ALA A 233 -6.15 17.15 2.21
C ALA A 233 -5.87 17.27 0.70
N ASP A 234 -6.86 17.08 -0.15
CA ASP A 234 -6.74 17.03 -1.61
C ASP A 234 -5.73 15.97 -2.13
N MET A 235 -5.50 14.92 -1.37
CA MET A 235 -4.59 13.82 -1.69
C MET A 235 -5.32 12.54 -2.11
N ALA A 236 -6.65 12.56 -2.17
CA ALA A 236 -7.46 11.48 -2.71
C ALA A 236 -8.72 12.02 -3.39
N LYS A 237 -9.20 11.30 -4.39
CA LYS A 237 -10.42 11.59 -5.13
C LYS A 237 -11.33 10.36 -5.14
N ILE A 238 -12.63 10.59 -5.02
CA ILE A 238 -13.65 9.54 -5.17
C ILE A 238 -14.08 9.51 -6.63
N LEU A 239 -14.13 8.33 -7.23
CA LEU A 239 -14.80 8.09 -8.50
C LEU A 239 -15.89 7.03 -8.32
N ILE A 240 -17.06 7.29 -8.85
CA ILE A 240 -18.24 6.42 -8.78
C ILE A 240 -18.73 6.14 -10.19
N ALA A 241 -18.86 4.87 -10.51
CA ALA A 241 -19.56 4.41 -11.73
C ALA A 241 -21.03 4.13 -11.38
N GLU A 242 -21.93 4.68 -12.19
CA GLU A 242 -23.37 4.60 -12.00
C GLU A 242 -24.06 4.04 -13.24
N VAL A 243 -25.17 3.34 -13.01
CA VAL A 243 -26.14 2.95 -14.04
C VAL A 243 -27.51 3.46 -13.55
N GLU A 244 -28.21 4.24 -14.38
CA GLU A 244 -29.50 4.84 -14.02
C GLU A 244 -29.46 5.55 -12.64
N THR A 245 -28.41 6.32 -12.40
CA THR A 245 -28.12 7.02 -11.13
C THR A 245 -27.81 6.13 -9.91
N GLN A 246 -27.77 4.80 -10.08
CA GLN A 246 -27.42 3.87 -9.01
C GLN A 246 -25.92 3.58 -9.01
N PRO A 247 -25.18 3.80 -7.90
CA PRO A 247 -23.79 3.42 -7.79
C PRO A 247 -23.61 1.91 -7.90
N VAL A 248 -22.79 1.46 -8.86
CA VAL A 248 -22.49 0.03 -9.11
C VAL A 248 -21.03 -0.34 -8.88
N ALA A 249 -20.13 0.63 -9.02
CA ALA A 249 -18.73 0.46 -8.66
C ALA A 249 -18.15 1.81 -8.23
N ALA A 250 -17.09 1.77 -7.42
CA ALA A 250 -16.37 2.97 -7.03
C ALA A 250 -14.90 2.67 -6.75
N LEU A 251 -14.09 3.72 -6.73
CA LEU A 251 -12.72 3.66 -6.24
C LEU A 251 -12.33 4.93 -5.48
N ILE A 252 -11.36 4.79 -4.59
CA ILE A 252 -10.66 5.91 -3.98
C ILE A 252 -9.27 5.98 -4.62
N LEU A 253 -9.06 7.01 -5.42
CA LEU A 253 -7.79 7.29 -6.08
C LEU A 253 -6.94 8.18 -5.20
N PHE A 254 -5.88 7.63 -4.64
CA PHE A 254 -4.90 8.41 -3.87
C PHE A 254 -3.86 8.98 -4.82
N HIS A 255 -3.39 10.20 -4.56
CA HIS A 255 -2.32 10.80 -5.36
C HIS A 255 -1.34 11.57 -4.47
N PHE A 256 -0.07 11.41 -4.76
CA PHE A 256 1.02 12.10 -4.10
C PHE A 256 2.27 12.00 -4.97
N ASN A 257 3.04 13.09 -5.02
CA ASN A 257 4.35 13.14 -5.69
C ASN A 257 4.34 12.53 -7.11
N GLY A 258 3.42 12.99 -7.95
CA GLY A 258 3.31 12.55 -9.35
C GLY A 258 2.81 11.12 -9.57
N THR A 259 2.46 10.38 -8.52
CA THR A 259 1.92 9.03 -8.60
C THR A 259 0.49 8.96 -8.10
N ALA A 260 -0.42 8.45 -8.93
CA ALA A 260 -1.79 8.10 -8.54
C ALA A 260 -1.88 6.61 -8.22
N ARG A 261 -2.56 6.23 -7.12
CA ARG A 261 -2.63 4.85 -6.61
C ARG A 261 -4.07 4.39 -6.45
N TYR A 262 -4.41 3.28 -7.09
CA TYR A 262 -5.68 2.58 -6.93
C TYR A 262 -5.65 1.67 -5.70
N MET A 263 -5.73 2.27 -4.50
CA MET A 263 -5.62 1.52 -3.25
C MET A 263 -6.91 0.82 -2.81
N PHE A 264 -8.06 1.39 -3.13
CA PHE A 264 -9.36 0.85 -2.75
C PHE A 264 -10.31 0.88 -3.92
N GLY A 265 -10.77 -0.30 -4.32
CA GLY A 265 -11.82 -0.50 -5.30
C GLY A 265 -12.96 -1.31 -4.72
N MET A 266 -14.16 -1.02 -5.16
CA MET A 266 -15.36 -1.67 -4.69
C MET A 266 -16.40 -1.75 -5.79
N SER A 267 -17.23 -2.80 -5.75
CA SER A 267 -18.35 -2.96 -6.68
C SER A 267 -19.45 -3.83 -6.07
N THR A 268 -20.68 -3.57 -6.47
CA THR A 268 -21.82 -4.43 -6.16
C THR A 268 -21.84 -5.64 -7.10
N GLU A 269 -22.71 -6.61 -6.83
CA GLU A 269 -23.00 -7.70 -7.78
C GLU A 269 -23.84 -7.22 -8.98
N ASN A 270 -24.58 -6.12 -8.79
CA ASN A 270 -25.44 -5.58 -9.83
C ASN A 270 -24.63 -4.96 -10.98
N ALA A 271 -25.10 -5.15 -12.20
CA ALA A 271 -24.54 -4.54 -13.41
C ALA A 271 -23.06 -4.92 -13.72
N ARG A 272 -22.54 -6.03 -13.17
CA ARG A 272 -21.17 -6.49 -13.46
C ARG A 272 -20.96 -6.79 -14.93
N GLU A 273 -21.97 -7.32 -15.61
CA GLU A 273 -21.97 -7.62 -17.05
C GLU A 273 -21.82 -6.37 -17.91
N LEU A 274 -22.09 -5.19 -17.36
CA LEU A 274 -21.89 -3.89 -18.01
C LEU A 274 -20.43 -3.40 -17.94
N MET A 275 -19.54 -4.16 -17.28
CA MET A 275 -18.11 -3.88 -17.15
C MET A 275 -17.76 -2.52 -16.50
N PRO A 276 -18.46 -2.05 -15.45
CA PRO A 276 -18.28 -0.71 -14.87
C PRO A 276 -16.84 -0.47 -14.39
N ASN A 277 -16.17 -1.49 -13.83
CA ASN A 277 -14.79 -1.38 -13.35
C ASN A 277 -13.78 -1.04 -14.46
N HIS A 278 -14.02 -1.47 -15.70
CA HIS A 278 -13.11 -1.15 -16.81
C HIS A 278 -13.19 0.35 -17.16
N LEU A 279 -14.41 0.89 -17.26
CA LEU A 279 -14.60 2.32 -17.52
C LEU A 279 -14.12 3.16 -16.33
N LEU A 280 -14.39 2.71 -15.10
CA LEU A 280 -13.97 3.38 -13.87
C LEU A 280 -12.44 3.52 -13.79
N GLN A 281 -11.68 2.46 -14.10
CA GLN A 281 -10.22 2.51 -14.15
C GLN A 281 -9.72 3.47 -15.25
N TRP A 282 -10.35 3.45 -16.43
CA TRP A 282 -9.99 4.36 -17.49
C TRP A 282 -10.20 5.83 -17.09
N GLU A 283 -11.34 6.16 -16.52
CA GLU A 283 -11.62 7.52 -16.04
C GLU A 283 -10.71 7.93 -14.87
N ALA A 284 -10.30 6.97 -14.03
CA ALA A 284 -9.31 7.22 -12.98
C ALA A 284 -7.93 7.57 -13.54
N MET A 285 -7.48 6.89 -14.60
CA MET A 285 -6.22 7.22 -15.31
C MET A 285 -6.29 8.62 -15.93
N ARG A 286 -7.42 8.96 -16.58
CA ARG A 286 -7.65 10.30 -17.15
C ARG A 286 -7.65 11.38 -16.06
N LEU A 287 -8.30 11.12 -14.92
CA LEU A 287 -8.27 12.03 -13.78
C LEU A 287 -6.86 12.19 -13.24
N ALA A 288 -6.11 11.11 -13.08
CA ALA A 288 -4.72 11.14 -12.63
C ALA A 288 -3.84 12.01 -13.53
N LYS A 289 -4.00 11.90 -14.86
CA LYS A 289 -3.31 12.80 -15.82
C LYS A 289 -3.68 14.28 -15.58
N ARG A 290 -4.96 14.59 -15.41
CA ARG A 290 -5.42 15.98 -15.12
C ARG A 290 -4.88 16.53 -13.80
N LEU A 291 -4.62 15.64 -12.82
CA LEU A 291 -3.97 15.99 -11.54
C LEU A 291 -2.44 16.11 -11.64
N GLY A 292 -1.87 15.98 -12.84
CA GLY A 292 -0.42 16.08 -13.07
C GLY A 292 0.36 14.82 -12.68
N CYS A 293 -0.30 13.69 -12.47
CA CYS A 293 0.38 12.43 -12.21
C CYS A 293 0.99 11.86 -13.49
N HIS A 294 2.22 11.39 -13.40
CA HIS A 294 2.93 10.71 -14.49
C HIS A 294 2.93 9.19 -14.36
N THR A 295 2.54 8.65 -13.19
CA THR A 295 2.45 7.21 -12.93
C THR A 295 1.09 6.86 -12.35
N TYR A 296 0.50 5.75 -12.84
CA TYR A 296 -0.68 5.14 -12.26
C TYR A 296 -0.31 3.77 -11.70
N ASP A 297 -0.41 3.62 -10.40
CA ASP A 297 -0.14 2.38 -9.69
C ASP A 297 -1.47 1.66 -9.42
N MET A 298 -1.64 0.49 -10.03
CA MET A 298 -2.83 -0.32 -9.87
C MET A 298 -2.88 -1.07 -8.54
N TRP A 299 -1.87 -0.91 -7.70
CA TRP A 299 -1.78 -1.45 -6.33
C TRP A 299 -1.99 -2.96 -6.23
N GLY A 300 -1.00 -3.66 -5.74
CA GLY A 300 -1.04 -5.12 -5.50
C GLY A 300 -1.06 -5.98 -6.77
N ALA A 301 -0.08 -6.85 -6.83
CA ALA A 301 0.00 -7.98 -7.74
C ALA A 301 0.37 -9.24 -6.92
N PRO A 302 0.20 -10.45 -7.46
CA PRO A 302 0.49 -11.70 -6.77
C PRO A 302 1.92 -11.79 -6.25
N GLU A 303 2.11 -12.53 -5.16
CA GLU A 303 3.43 -12.99 -4.74
C GLU A 303 3.93 -14.13 -5.63
N VAL A 304 3.03 -15.04 -5.97
CA VAL A 304 3.26 -16.15 -6.91
C VAL A 304 2.42 -15.90 -8.15
N PHE A 305 3.07 -15.76 -9.31
CA PHE A 305 2.40 -15.37 -10.55
C PHE A 305 1.71 -16.55 -11.24
N ASP A 306 0.86 -17.27 -10.51
CA ASP A 306 0.03 -18.36 -11.04
C ASP A 306 -1.36 -18.40 -10.38
N GLU A 307 -2.20 -19.36 -10.78
CA GLU A 307 -3.58 -19.47 -10.36
C GLU A 307 -3.77 -19.85 -8.87
N SER A 308 -2.72 -20.28 -8.18
CA SER A 308 -2.77 -20.61 -6.75
C SER A 308 -2.79 -19.37 -5.85
N ASP A 309 -2.34 -18.22 -6.36
CA ASP A 309 -2.35 -16.96 -5.62
C ASP A 309 -3.75 -16.36 -5.57
N SER A 310 -4.21 -15.96 -4.39
CA SER A 310 -5.53 -15.34 -4.17
C SER A 310 -5.75 -14.05 -4.97
N MET A 311 -4.67 -13.36 -5.35
CA MET A 311 -4.70 -12.13 -6.15
C MET A 311 -4.75 -12.41 -7.66
N TRP A 312 -4.69 -13.67 -8.12
CA TRP A 312 -4.60 -14.01 -9.54
C TRP A 312 -5.74 -13.42 -10.38
N GLY A 313 -6.99 -13.54 -9.91
CA GLY A 313 -8.15 -13.00 -10.60
C GLY A 313 -8.09 -11.48 -10.80
N VAL A 314 -7.73 -10.76 -9.75
CA VAL A 314 -7.53 -9.29 -9.78
C VAL A 314 -6.33 -8.91 -10.66
N PHE A 315 -5.26 -9.70 -10.62
CA PHE A 315 -4.07 -9.48 -11.44
C PHE A 315 -4.38 -9.64 -12.94
N ARG A 316 -5.13 -10.66 -13.35
CA ARG A 316 -5.57 -10.81 -14.73
C ARG A 316 -6.38 -9.61 -15.24
N PHE A 317 -7.21 -9.02 -14.39
CA PHE A 317 -7.90 -7.77 -14.69
C PHE A 317 -6.90 -6.63 -14.92
N LYS A 318 -5.92 -6.45 -14.02
CA LYS A 318 -4.88 -5.40 -14.12
C LYS A 318 -3.98 -5.56 -15.34
N GLN A 319 -3.58 -6.79 -15.67
CA GLN A 319 -2.84 -7.10 -16.89
C GLN A 319 -3.54 -6.65 -18.18
N GLY A 320 -4.88 -6.53 -18.14
CA GLY A 320 -5.67 -6.03 -19.27
C GLY A 320 -5.29 -4.61 -19.69
N PHE A 321 -4.83 -3.80 -18.75
CA PHE A 321 -4.41 -2.40 -18.99
C PHE A 321 -2.97 -2.27 -19.52
N ASN A 322 -2.24 -3.38 -19.60
CA ASN A 322 -0.90 -3.49 -20.17
C ASN A 322 0.15 -2.57 -19.49
N GLY A 323 0.07 -2.48 -18.16
CA GLY A 323 1.12 -1.84 -17.36
C GLY A 323 2.32 -2.75 -17.14
N THR A 324 3.42 -2.17 -16.69
CA THR A 324 4.64 -2.88 -16.30
C THR A 324 4.45 -3.54 -14.95
N ILE A 325 4.67 -4.84 -14.87
CA ILE A 325 4.73 -5.57 -13.61
C ILE A 325 6.02 -5.13 -12.91
N THR A 326 5.88 -4.62 -11.70
CA THR A 326 6.99 -4.06 -10.92
C THR A 326 7.10 -4.82 -9.61
N ARG A 327 8.30 -5.31 -9.31
CA ARG A 327 8.60 -6.07 -8.09
C ARG A 327 9.57 -5.26 -7.23
N THR A 328 9.19 -5.02 -5.98
CA THR A 328 10.04 -4.29 -5.03
C THR A 328 10.66 -5.21 -4.00
N LEU A 329 11.59 -4.66 -3.24
CA LEU A 329 12.37 -5.37 -2.21
C LEU A 329 11.48 -6.09 -1.17
N GLY A 330 10.25 -5.56 -0.92
CA GLY A 330 9.37 -6.05 0.13
C GLY A 330 9.82 -5.67 1.53
N ALA A 331 9.20 -6.29 2.54
CA ALA A 331 9.44 -5.95 3.92
C ALA A 331 10.63 -6.69 4.52
N TRP A 332 11.41 -5.96 5.34
CA TRP A 332 12.56 -6.45 6.08
C TRP A 332 12.48 -6.06 7.54
N ASP A 333 12.84 -6.98 8.41
CA ASP A 333 12.83 -6.81 9.86
C ASP A 333 14.25 -6.81 10.43
N TYR A 334 14.54 -5.84 11.30
CA TYR A 334 15.74 -5.85 12.11
C TYR A 334 15.40 -6.00 13.59
N THR A 335 16.11 -6.87 14.28
CA THR A 335 15.92 -7.10 15.72
C THR A 335 17.24 -7.23 16.47
N THR A 336 17.26 -6.68 17.68
CA THR A 336 18.34 -6.93 18.66
C THR A 336 17.95 -8.01 19.66
N ARG A 337 16.74 -8.59 19.53
CA ARG A 337 16.15 -9.55 20.47
C ARG A 337 15.58 -10.78 19.72
N PRO A 338 16.45 -11.62 19.12
CA PRO A 338 16.00 -12.70 18.21
C PRO A 338 14.99 -13.68 18.84
N ALA A 339 15.17 -14.02 20.11
CA ALA A 339 14.27 -14.93 20.80
C ALA A 339 12.85 -14.31 20.97
N LEU A 340 12.79 -13.01 21.31
CA LEU A 340 11.55 -12.28 21.47
C LEU A 340 10.86 -12.04 20.13
N TYR A 341 11.66 -11.75 19.08
CA TYR A 341 11.19 -11.61 17.71
C TYR A 341 10.51 -12.89 17.23
N ARG A 342 11.18 -14.05 17.32
CA ARG A 342 10.59 -15.36 16.95
C ARG A 342 9.31 -15.66 17.74
N ARG A 343 9.29 -15.35 19.04
CA ARG A 343 8.09 -15.54 19.86
C ARG A 343 6.93 -14.67 19.39
N TYR A 344 7.19 -13.44 19.00
CA TYR A 344 6.19 -12.50 18.52
C TYR A 344 5.69 -12.83 17.11
N THR A 345 6.57 -13.15 16.17
CA THR A 345 6.24 -13.32 14.75
C THR A 345 5.79 -14.73 14.39
N GLU A 346 6.24 -15.76 15.12
CA GLU A 346 5.95 -17.15 14.78
C GLU A 346 5.06 -17.82 15.83
N THR A 347 5.37 -17.68 17.12
CA THR A 347 4.70 -18.43 18.18
C THR A 347 3.33 -17.84 18.51
N LEU A 348 3.27 -16.53 18.70
CA LEU A 348 2.03 -15.83 19.07
C LEU A 348 0.94 -15.95 18.00
N PRO A 349 1.19 -15.73 16.70
CA PRO A 349 0.19 -15.96 15.66
C PRO A 349 -0.33 -17.39 15.60
N LYS A 350 0.54 -18.40 15.75
CA LYS A 350 0.14 -19.81 15.79
C LYS A 350 -0.79 -20.09 16.98
N LEU A 351 -0.46 -19.57 18.15
CA LEU A 351 -1.27 -19.72 19.35
C LEU A 351 -2.64 -19.04 19.20
N LEU A 352 -2.67 -17.81 18.69
CA LEU A 352 -3.92 -17.09 18.44
C LEU A 352 -4.81 -17.80 17.41
N ASN A 353 -4.23 -18.34 16.36
CA ASN A 353 -4.96 -19.13 15.37
C ASN A 353 -5.55 -20.43 15.98
N LEU A 354 -4.79 -21.12 16.81
CA LEU A 354 -5.28 -22.31 17.52
C LEU A 354 -6.44 -21.96 18.48
N LEU A 355 -6.33 -20.86 19.23
CA LEU A 355 -7.41 -20.40 20.11
C LEU A 355 -8.65 -20.00 19.32
N ARG A 356 -8.48 -19.32 18.19
CA ARG A 356 -9.58 -18.95 17.28
C ARG A 356 -10.29 -20.19 16.71
N GLN A 357 -9.53 -21.20 16.28
CA GLN A 357 -10.10 -22.45 15.79
C GLN A 357 -10.86 -23.22 16.86
N ARG A 358 -10.33 -23.24 18.11
CA ARG A 358 -11.01 -23.86 19.26
C ARG A 358 -12.30 -23.12 19.62
N GLY A 359 -12.30 -21.78 19.61
CA GLY A 359 -13.49 -20.96 19.81
C GLY A 359 -14.57 -21.21 18.75
N LEU A 360 -14.18 -21.31 17.48
CA LEU A 360 -15.11 -21.63 16.40
C LEU A 360 -15.72 -23.04 16.52
N LYS A 361 -14.92 -24.03 16.97
CA LYS A 361 -15.42 -25.40 17.25
C LYS A 361 -16.36 -25.43 18.45
N ALA A 362 -16.07 -24.67 19.51
CA ALA A 362 -16.93 -24.55 20.68
C ALA A 362 -18.28 -23.91 20.31
N ASN A 363 -18.26 -22.82 19.54
CA ASN A 363 -19.48 -22.17 19.04
C ASN A 363 -20.32 -23.07 18.14
N LYS A 364 -19.69 -23.91 17.30
CA LYS A 364 -20.43 -24.90 16.48
C LYS A 364 -21.08 -26.00 17.33
N ARG A 365 -20.45 -26.39 18.43
CA ARG A 365 -21.05 -27.39 19.36
C ARG A 365 -22.26 -26.81 20.09
N SER A 366 -22.17 -25.57 20.59
CA SER A 366 -23.28 -24.90 21.28
C SER A 366 -24.45 -24.52 20.37
N LEU A 367 -24.34 -24.65 19.04
CA LEU A 367 -25.45 -24.50 18.09
C LEU A 367 -26.09 -25.81 17.70
N ASN A 368 -25.48 -26.95 18.04
CA ASN A 368 -25.97 -28.30 17.75
C ASN A 368 -26.52 -29.01 19.03
N ASP A 369 -26.34 -28.43 20.20
CA ASP A 369 -26.94 -28.82 21.47
C ASP A 369 -28.15 -27.90 21.77
#